data_90dfbff8cae7740d14c1a4c3a369a267
#
_entry.id   90dfbff8cae7740d14c1a4c3a369a267
#
_cell.length_a   1.000
_cell.length_b   1.000
_cell.length_c   1.000
_cell.angle_alpha   90.00
_cell.angle_beta   90.00
_cell.angle_gamma   90.00
#
_symmetry.space_group_name_H-M   'P 1'
#
loop_
_entity.id
_entity.type
_entity.pdbx_description
1 polymer ?
#
loop_
_entity_poly.entity_id
_entity_poly.type
_entity_poly.pdbx_seq_one_letter_code
_entity_poly.pdbx_strand_id
1 'polypeptide(L)'
;MKECAFCNIIKTGNNNNEKEKNVILYEDDLVLITQATGSPVRGYLMIVTKQHVNGFAELSKEELKHLEKLINAIKEFYKKYFNIDSILLEHGSTESGRHPQSIVHAHLHLIPFNFNKNIETELLTELHLKSIDSFEKIKINEKLDYWLYCDPKGKFYTSSNIINAPRSIFMNLIAKQIKLALPYEWRNSVTKKEYIEEIIEIFNDNRNFLKNI
;
A
#
# COMPACT_ATOMS: atom_id res chain seq x y z
N MET A 1 24.05 -8.05 -4.35
CA MET A 1 22.58 -7.84 -4.29
C MET A 1 22.36 -6.43 -3.77
N LYS A 2 21.45 -5.63 -4.37
CA LYS A 2 21.05 -4.34 -3.78
C LYS A 2 20.35 -4.63 -2.46
N GLU A 3 20.77 -3.97 -1.40
CA GLU A 3 20.15 -4.08 -0.08
C GLU A 3 18.68 -3.60 -0.17
N CYS A 4 17.76 -4.38 0.38
CA CYS A 4 16.33 -4.03 0.33
C CYS A 4 16.08 -2.77 1.17
N ALA A 5 15.45 -1.76 0.57
CA ALA A 5 15.18 -0.49 1.23
C ALA A 5 14.32 -0.65 2.50
N PHE A 6 13.29 -1.50 2.46
CA PHE A 6 12.45 -1.74 3.64
C PHE A 6 13.18 -2.53 4.73
N CYS A 7 13.99 -3.54 4.37
CA CYS A 7 14.83 -4.22 5.37
C CYS A 7 15.79 -3.25 6.07
N ASN A 8 16.30 -2.25 5.35
CA ASN A 8 17.14 -1.24 5.94
C ASN A 8 16.37 -0.34 6.93
N ILE A 9 15.16 0.10 6.56
CA ILE A 9 14.28 0.89 7.44
C ILE A 9 13.96 0.11 8.72
N ILE A 10 13.62 -1.18 8.60
CA ILE A 10 13.31 -2.06 9.72
C ILE A 10 14.51 -2.19 10.68
N LYS A 11 15.73 -2.33 10.13
CA LYS A 11 16.95 -2.47 10.94
C LYS A 11 17.41 -1.18 11.61
N THR A 12 17.26 -0.05 10.95
CA THR A 12 17.86 1.22 11.37
C THR A 12 16.88 2.20 11.98
N GLY A 13 15.56 1.94 11.82
CA GLY A 13 14.51 2.90 12.15
C GLY A 13 14.50 4.16 11.26
N ASN A 14 15.39 4.21 10.27
CA ASN A 14 15.58 5.38 9.41
C ASN A 14 15.58 5.00 7.93
N ASN A 15 15.04 5.87 7.13
CA ASN A 15 15.20 5.82 5.67
C ASN A 15 16.46 6.62 5.29
N ASN A 16 17.32 6.00 4.47
CA ASN A 16 18.47 6.69 3.87
C ASN A 16 18.07 7.60 2.69
N ASN A 17 16.77 7.90 2.54
CA ASN A 17 16.33 8.85 1.55
C ASN A 17 16.61 10.28 2.03
N GLU A 18 17.57 10.94 1.40
CA GLU A 18 17.94 12.33 1.73
C GLU A 18 16.78 13.33 1.52
N LYS A 19 15.81 12.97 0.70
CA LYS A 19 14.68 13.86 0.34
C LYS A 19 13.51 13.81 1.31
N GLU A 20 13.22 12.63 1.88
CA GLU A 20 12.12 12.45 2.84
C GLU A 20 12.53 11.46 3.93
N LYS A 21 12.30 11.82 5.19
CA LYS A 21 12.45 10.87 6.30
C LYS A 21 11.19 10.03 6.40
N ASN A 22 11.33 8.70 6.29
CA ASN A 22 10.22 7.83 6.66
C ASN A 22 10.01 7.90 8.17
N VAL A 23 8.79 8.22 8.56
CA VAL A 23 8.37 8.19 9.94
C VAL A 23 7.59 6.91 10.17
N ILE A 24 8.05 6.08 11.11
CA ILE A 24 7.29 4.91 11.56
C ILE A 24 6.17 5.43 12.43
N LEU A 25 4.93 5.27 11.97
CA LEU A 25 3.72 5.74 12.65
C LEU A 25 3.19 4.69 13.63
N TYR A 26 3.37 3.41 13.29
CA TYR A 26 2.98 2.24 14.07
C TYR A 26 3.87 1.06 13.73
N GLU A 27 4.09 0.17 14.68
CA GLU A 27 4.68 -1.15 14.45
C GLU A 27 4.15 -2.18 15.46
N ASP A 28 4.07 -3.41 15.02
CA ASP A 28 3.86 -4.61 15.82
C ASP A 28 4.87 -5.71 15.44
N ASP A 29 4.61 -6.97 15.79
CA ASP A 29 5.50 -8.07 15.45
C ASP A 29 5.48 -8.43 13.97
N LEU A 30 4.39 -8.15 13.25
CA LEU A 30 4.18 -8.51 11.85
C LEU A 30 4.55 -7.41 10.87
N VAL A 31 4.14 -6.18 11.14
CA VAL A 31 4.25 -5.06 10.19
C VAL A 31 4.72 -3.76 10.84
N LEU A 32 5.19 -2.84 10.01
CA LEU A 32 5.28 -1.42 10.32
C LEU A 32 4.40 -0.60 9.38
N ILE A 33 3.92 0.53 9.86
CA ILE A 33 3.19 1.52 9.07
C ILE A 33 4.03 2.78 8.95
N THR A 34 4.20 3.23 7.73
CA THR A 34 4.90 4.47 7.41
C THR A 34 4.13 5.24 6.35
N GLN A 35 4.39 6.53 6.23
CA GLN A 35 3.83 7.26 5.11
C GLN A 35 4.55 6.90 3.81
N ALA A 36 3.82 7.01 2.69
CA ALA A 36 4.40 6.79 1.37
C ALA A 36 5.24 8.00 0.93
N THR A 37 6.45 7.72 0.40
CA THR A 37 7.32 8.73 -0.21
C THR A 37 6.77 9.17 -1.56
N GLY A 38 6.88 10.46 -1.88
CA GLY A 38 6.42 11.03 -3.15
C GLY A 38 4.91 10.95 -3.33
N SER A 39 4.15 10.98 -2.24
CA SER A 39 2.70 10.84 -2.27
C SER A 39 2.02 12.06 -2.90
N PRO A 40 1.13 11.85 -3.88
CA PRO A 40 0.33 12.92 -4.46
C PRO A 40 -0.91 13.26 -3.64
N VAL A 41 -1.25 12.41 -2.65
CA VAL A 41 -2.46 12.57 -1.83
C VAL A 41 -2.13 12.53 -0.35
N ARG A 42 -2.94 13.24 0.43
CA ARG A 42 -2.86 13.36 1.88
C ARG A 42 -3.18 12.02 2.54
N GLY A 43 -2.47 11.67 3.60
CA GLY A 43 -2.76 10.47 4.39
C GLY A 43 -2.39 9.13 3.74
N TYR A 44 -1.63 9.14 2.65
CA TYR A 44 -1.20 7.92 1.97
C TYR A 44 -0.19 7.15 2.84
N LEU A 45 -0.54 5.94 3.24
CA LEU A 45 0.27 5.06 4.07
C LEU A 45 0.75 3.82 3.32
N MET A 46 1.86 3.28 3.80
CA MET A 46 2.32 1.94 3.44
C MET A 46 2.35 1.06 4.69
N ILE A 47 1.83 -0.15 4.55
CA ILE A 47 1.95 -1.23 5.54
C ILE A 47 2.98 -2.19 5.00
N VAL A 48 4.09 -2.35 5.72
CA VAL A 48 5.25 -3.12 5.26
C VAL A 48 5.47 -4.28 6.22
N THR A 49 5.68 -5.49 5.72
CA THR A 49 5.99 -6.65 6.58
C THR A 49 7.37 -6.49 7.22
N LYS A 50 7.53 -6.87 8.49
CA LYS A 50 8.85 -6.86 9.16
C LYS A 50 9.74 -7.99 8.65
N GLN A 51 9.15 -9.14 8.34
CA GLN A 51 9.84 -10.21 7.63
C GLN A 51 9.93 -9.88 6.13
N HIS A 52 11.08 -10.15 5.52
CA HIS A 52 11.23 -10.01 4.09
C HIS A 52 10.51 -11.16 3.38
N VAL A 53 9.31 -10.88 2.90
CA VAL A 53 8.52 -11.72 1.98
C VAL A 53 8.19 -10.90 0.74
N ASN A 54 7.88 -11.53 -0.37
CA ASN A 54 7.72 -10.84 -1.66
C ASN A 54 6.28 -10.32 -1.88
N GLY A 55 5.33 -10.85 -1.13
CA GLY A 55 3.92 -10.44 -1.18
C GLY A 55 3.15 -10.95 0.03
N PHE A 56 2.06 -10.27 0.37
CA PHE A 56 1.21 -10.66 1.51
C PHE A 56 0.56 -12.03 1.32
N ALA A 57 0.47 -12.53 0.09
CA ALA A 57 0.01 -13.89 -0.19
C ALA A 57 0.90 -14.98 0.43
N GLU A 58 2.15 -14.67 0.80
CA GLU A 58 3.07 -15.60 1.48
C GLU A 58 2.79 -15.73 2.98
N LEU A 59 2.08 -14.77 3.58
CA LEU A 59 1.75 -14.79 5.00
C LEU A 59 0.83 -15.97 5.37
N SER A 60 0.87 -16.42 6.61
CA SER A 60 -0.07 -17.39 7.16
C SER A 60 -1.50 -16.83 7.20
N LYS A 61 -2.48 -17.71 7.37
CA LYS A 61 -3.87 -17.27 7.49
C LYS A 61 -4.11 -16.45 8.76
N GLU A 62 -3.43 -16.76 9.82
CA GLU A 62 -3.48 -16.06 11.10
C GLU A 62 -2.93 -14.64 10.96
N GLU A 63 -1.78 -14.49 10.29
CA GLU A 63 -1.17 -13.20 9.97
C GLU A 63 -2.07 -12.36 9.05
N LEU A 64 -2.68 -12.98 8.03
CA LEU A 64 -3.63 -12.28 7.16
C LEU A 64 -4.88 -11.80 7.91
N LYS A 65 -5.40 -12.58 8.86
CA LYS A 65 -6.52 -12.16 9.73
C LYS A 65 -6.14 -11.00 10.65
N HIS A 66 -4.94 -11.03 11.23
CA HIS A 66 -4.42 -9.92 12.02
C HIS A 66 -4.29 -8.66 11.17
N LEU A 67 -3.69 -8.79 9.99
CA LEU A 67 -3.53 -7.68 9.04
C LEU A 67 -4.89 -7.10 8.60
N GLU A 68 -5.89 -7.94 8.34
CA GLU A 68 -7.23 -7.48 7.97
C GLU A 68 -7.88 -6.64 9.08
N LYS A 69 -7.72 -7.02 10.36
CA LYS A 69 -8.18 -6.21 11.48
C LYS A 69 -7.47 -4.85 11.53
N LEU A 70 -6.14 -4.85 11.35
CA LEU A 70 -5.35 -3.63 11.32
C LEU A 70 -5.78 -2.70 10.18
N ILE A 71 -5.97 -3.25 8.97
CA ILE A 71 -6.46 -2.51 7.81
C ILE A 71 -7.82 -1.87 8.11
N ASN A 72 -8.74 -2.63 8.66
CA ASN A 72 -10.08 -2.14 8.99
C ASN A 72 -10.04 -1.01 10.02
N ALA A 73 -9.20 -1.13 11.05
CA ALA A 73 -9.02 -0.06 12.03
C ALA A 73 -8.47 1.22 11.38
N ILE A 74 -7.49 1.11 10.46
CA ILE A 74 -6.97 2.29 9.75
C ILE A 74 -8.03 2.86 8.80
N LYS A 75 -8.88 2.04 8.16
CA LYS A 75 -9.99 2.53 7.34
C LYS A 75 -10.99 3.33 8.17
N GLU A 76 -11.34 2.86 9.37
CA GLU A 76 -12.18 3.61 10.32
C GLU A 76 -11.51 4.93 10.75
N PHE A 77 -10.20 4.89 11.00
CA PHE A 77 -9.40 6.07 11.28
C PHE A 77 -9.47 7.09 10.14
N TYR A 78 -9.32 6.69 8.88
CA TYR A 78 -9.47 7.59 7.75
C TYR A 78 -10.88 8.18 7.65
N LYS A 79 -11.91 7.37 7.90
CA LYS A 79 -13.28 7.85 7.91
C LYS A 79 -13.49 8.92 8.98
N LYS A 80 -12.92 8.71 10.17
CA LYS A 80 -13.02 9.64 11.29
C LYS A 80 -12.30 10.97 11.03
N TYR A 81 -11.05 10.91 10.54
CA TYR A 81 -10.18 12.11 10.48
C TYR A 81 -10.19 12.81 9.13
N PHE A 82 -10.35 12.08 8.06
CA PHE A 82 -10.34 12.64 6.71
C PHE A 82 -11.72 12.65 6.05
N ASN A 83 -12.72 12.07 6.71
CA ASN A 83 -14.09 11.91 6.18
C ASN A 83 -14.12 11.30 4.77
N ILE A 84 -13.21 10.38 4.50
CA ILE A 84 -13.08 9.68 3.22
C ILE A 84 -12.88 8.19 3.47
N ASP A 85 -13.42 7.36 2.58
CA ASP A 85 -13.10 5.95 2.52
C ASP A 85 -11.71 5.76 1.90
N SER A 86 -11.15 4.56 2.01
CA SER A 86 -9.82 4.28 1.47
C SER A 86 -9.82 3.07 0.56
N ILE A 87 -8.92 3.10 -0.40
CA ILE A 87 -8.56 1.98 -1.25
C ILE A 87 -7.29 1.31 -0.73
N LEU A 88 -7.13 0.03 -1.05
CA LEU A 88 -5.93 -0.71 -0.75
C LEU A 88 -5.40 -1.34 -2.03
N LEU A 89 -4.09 -1.28 -2.20
CA LEU A 89 -3.42 -1.74 -3.39
C LEU A 89 -2.15 -2.50 -3.03
N GLU A 90 -1.87 -3.60 -3.73
CA GLU A 90 -0.60 -4.29 -3.67
C GLU A 90 -0.21 -4.79 -5.05
N HIS A 91 1.08 -4.80 -5.29
CA HIS A 91 1.70 -5.59 -6.33
C HIS A 91 2.61 -6.63 -5.65
N GLY A 92 2.10 -7.82 -5.39
CA GLY A 92 2.89 -8.93 -4.91
C GLY A 92 3.78 -9.48 -6.02
N SER A 93 5.00 -9.91 -5.67
CA SER A 93 5.98 -10.42 -6.62
C SER A 93 6.54 -11.76 -6.20
N THR A 94 7.26 -12.40 -7.12
CA THR A 94 8.13 -13.54 -6.83
C THR A 94 9.60 -13.12 -6.95
N GLU A 95 10.52 -13.90 -6.39
CA GLU A 95 11.97 -13.64 -6.52
C GLU A 95 12.43 -13.62 -7.99
N SER A 96 11.76 -14.39 -8.83
CA SER A 96 12.03 -14.44 -10.28
C SER A 96 11.39 -13.28 -11.04
N GLY A 97 10.79 -12.32 -10.35
CA GLY A 97 9.91 -11.25 -10.80
C GLY A 97 10.03 -10.88 -12.27
N ARG A 98 9.03 -11.23 -13.05
CA ARG A 98 8.95 -10.87 -14.48
C ARG A 98 8.70 -9.37 -14.66
N HIS A 99 8.24 -8.70 -13.61
CA HIS A 99 8.08 -7.26 -13.56
C HIS A 99 9.03 -6.66 -12.53
N PRO A 100 9.93 -5.76 -12.94
CA PRO A 100 10.77 -5.03 -12.01
C PRO A 100 9.89 -4.10 -11.17
N GLN A 101 9.49 -4.56 -10.00
CA GLN A 101 9.01 -3.71 -8.95
C GLN A 101 10.12 -2.75 -8.53
N SER A 102 9.73 -1.64 -7.98
CA SER A 102 10.71 -0.71 -7.40
C SER A 102 11.36 -1.31 -6.16
N ILE A 103 10.62 -2.10 -5.39
CA ILE A 103 11.09 -2.76 -4.16
C ILE A 103 10.41 -4.12 -4.08
N VAL A 104 11.20 -5.19 -4.08
CA VAL A 104 10.72 -6.55 -3.86
C VAL A 104 10.73 -6.82 -2.35
N HIS A 105 9.63 -6.52 -1.70
CA HIS A 105 9.34 -6.70 -0.28
C HIS A 105 7.86 -6.37 -0.10
N ALA A 106 7.12 -7.24 0.55
CA ALA A 106 5.67 -7.07 0.68
C ALA A 106 5.28 -5.75 1.35
N HIS A 107 4.53 -4.94 0.62
CA HIS A 107 4.00 -3.67 1.09
C HIS A 107 2.65 -3.37 0.48
N LEU A 108 1.69 -3.04 1.33
CA LEU A 108 0.37 -2.56 0.94
C LEU A 108 0.36 -1.04 0.89
N HIS A 109 -0.24 -0.51 -0.14
CA HIS A 109 -0.57 0.91 -0.25
C HIS A 109 -1.99 1.10 0.27
N LEU A 110 -2.16 1.84 1.35
CA LEU A 110 -3.45 2.20 1.93
C LEU A 110 -3.67 3.70 1.77
N ILE A 111 -4.66 4.07 0.95
CA ILE A 111 -4.79 5.41 0.41
C ILE A 111 -6.20 5.94 0.69
N PRO A 112 -6.36 7.05 1.42
CA PRO A 112 -7.66 7.71 1.59
C PRO A 112 -8.08 8.36 0.26
N PHE A 113 -8.69 7.56 -0.60
CA PHE A 113 -8.98 7.91 -1.98
C PHE A 113 -10.14 7.10 -2.53
N ASN A 114 -10.96 7.72 -3.37
CA ASN A 114 -12.02 7.06 -4.09
C ASN A 114 -11.82 7.27 -5.58
N PHE A 115 -11.63 6.19 -6.32
CA PHE A 115 -11.68 6.27 -7.78
C PHE A 115 -13.10 6.62 -8.24
N ASN A 116 -13.20 7.50 -9.23
CA ASN A 116 -14.45 7.63 -9.96
C ASN A 116 -14.71 6.36 -10.78
N LYS A 117 -15.97 6.15 -11.16
CA LYS A 117 -16.40 4.92 -11.82
C LYS A 117 -15.60 4.59 -13.10
N ASN A 118 -15.20 5.61 -13.86
CA ASN A 118 -14.47 5.39 -15.12
C ASN A 118 -13.05 4.89 -14.85
N ILE A 119 -12.34 5.53 -13.91
CA ILE A 119 -10.98 5.15 -13.51
C ILE A 119 -10.98 3.78 -12.85
N GLU A 120 -11.96 3.47 -11.99
CA GLU A 120 -12.07 2.14 -11.38
C GLU A 120 -12.33 1.07 -12.43
N THR A 121 -13.22 1.32 -13.38
CA THR A 121 -13.46 0.39 -14.50
C THR A 121 -12.18 0.18 -15.33
N GLU A 122 -11.44 1.23 -15.62
CA GLU A 122 -10.16 1.17 -16.31
C GLU A 122 -9.18 0.28 -15.52
N LEU A 123 -9.03 0.50 -14.20
CA LEU A 123 -8.19 -0.31 -13.32
C LEU A 123 -8.55 -1.80 -13.36
N LEU A 124 -9.84 -2.11 -13.15
CA LEU A 124 -10.34 -3.49 -13.14
C LEU A 124 -10.11 -4.20 -14.47
N THR A 125 -10.25 -3.49 -15.58
CA THR A 125 -10.09 -4.02 -16.93
C THR A 125 -8.62 -4.21 -17.30
N GLU A 126 -7.80 -3.18 -17.13
CA GLU A 126 -6.37 -3.19 -17.49
C GLU A 126 -5.59 -4.28 -16.73
N LEU A 127 -5.91 -4.48 -15.46
CA LEU A 127 -5.27 -5.48 -14.62
C LEU A 127 -5.99 -6.84 -14.59
N HIS A 128 -7.07 -7.00 -15.34
CA HIS A 128 -7.89 -8.23 -15.35
C HIS A 128 -8.32 -8.68 -13.95
N LEU A 129 -8.65 -7.72 -13.09
CA LEU A 129 -8.98 -7.96 -11.68
C LEU A 129 -10.32 -8.70 -11.54
N LYS A 130 -10.31 -9.78 -10.76
CA LYS A 130 -11.50 -10.58 -10.43
C LYS A 130 -11.76 -10.50 -8.94
N SER A 131 -13.04 -10.38 -8.56
CA SER A 131 -13.42 -10.33 -7.16
C SER A 131 -13.09 -11.63 -6.42
N ILE A 132 -12.68 -11.49 -5.17
CA ILE A 132 -12.50 -12.58 -4.21
C ILE A 132 -13.36 -12.32 -2.97
N ASP A 133 -13.78 -13.39 -2.29
CA ASP A 133 -14.78 -13.32 -1.21
C ASP A 133 -14.22 -12.75 0.11
N SER A 134 -12.91 -12.85 0.33
CA SER A 134 -12.24 -12.37 1.53
C SER A 134 -10.78 -12.05 1.27
N PHE A 135 -10.16 -11.28 2.17
CA PHE A 135 -8.73 -10.96 2.10
C PHE A 135 -7.86 -12.24 2.14
N GLU A 136 -8.22 -13.23 2.97
CA GLU A 136 -7.50 -14.50 3.08
C GLU A 136 -7.39 -15.25 1.73
N LYS A 137 -8.32 -15.03 0.80
CA LYS A 137 -8.28 -15.65 -0.53
C LYS A 137 -7.12 -15.16 -1.41
N ILE A 138 -6.40 -14.13 -1.01
CA ILE A 138 -5.15 -13.70 -1.67
C ILE A 138 -4.11 -14.83 -1.74
N LYS A 139 -4.16 -15.81 -0.82
CA LYS A 139 -3.26 -16.97 -0.81
C LYS A 139 -3.29 -17.80 -2.10
N ILE A 140 -4.32 -17.68 -2.93
CA ILE A 140 -4.32 -18.30 -4.27
C ILE A 140 -3.13 -17.81 -5.13
N ASN A 141 -2.56 -16.65 -4.80
CA ASN A 141 -1.45 -16.04 -5.51
C ASN A 141 -0.08 -16.34 -4.84
N GLU A 142 -0.01 -17.20 -3.83
CA GLU A 142 1.26 -17.61 -3.25
C GLU A 142 2.18 -18.15 -4.35
N LYS A 143 3.41 -17.64 -4.41
CA LYS A 143 4.41 -17.94 -5.46
C LYS A 143 4.07 -17.41 -6.87
N LEU A 144 3.12 -16.50 -6.98
CA LEU A 144 2.77 -15.81 -8.22
C LEU A 144 3.04 -14.31 -8.08
N ASP A 145 3.39 -13.68 -9.20
CA ASP A 145 3.26 -12.23 -9.30
C ASP A 145 1.76 -11.90 -9.44
N TYR A 146 1.27 -10.92 -8.67
CA TYR A 146 -0.15 -10.61 -8.66
C TYR A 146 -0.46 -9.14 -8.36
N TRP A 147 -1.65 -8.74 -8.69
CA TRP A 147 -2.27 -7.50 -8.25
C TRP A 147 -3.33 -7.78 -7.20
N LEU A 148 -3.40 -6.91 -6.19
CA LEU A 148 -4.49 -6.85 -5.24
C LEU A 148 -5.06 -5.44 -5.23
N TYR A 149 -6.37 -5.34 -5.25
CA TYR A 149 -7.14 -4.12 -5.06
C TYR A 149 -8.26 -4.36 -4.07
N CYS A 150 -8.46 -3.44 -3.13
CA CYS A 150 -9.67 -3.36 -2.33
C CYS A 150 -10.34 -2.03 -2.57
N ASP A 151 -11.61 -2.07 -2.97
CA ASP A 151 -12.39 -0.87 -3.22
C ASP A 151 -12.79 -0.14 -1.92
N PRO A 152 -13.33 1.08 -2.01
CA PRO A 152 -13.77 1.82 -0.83
C PRO A 152 -14.83 1.11 0.01
N LYS A 153 -15.60 0.20 -0.59
CA LYS A 153 -16.66 -0.58 0.08
C LYS A 153 -16.12 -1.84 0.78
N GLY A 154 -14.82 -2.11 0.66
CA GLY A 154 -14.17 -3.28 1.26
C GLY A 154 -14.20 -4.53 0.40
N LYS A 155 -14.59 -4.45 -0.87
CA LYS A 155 -14.56 -5.58 -1.77
C LYS A 155 -13.17 -5.78 -2.35
N PHE A 156 -12.68 -7.00 -2.25
CA PHE A 156 -11.36 -7.39 -2.73
C PHE A 156 -11.39 -7.94 -4.15
N TYR A 157 -10.33 -7.63 -4.90
CA TYR A 157 -10.10 -8.11 -6.26
C TYR A 157 -8.63 -8.49 -6.42
N THR A 158 -8.37 -9.56 -7.17
CA THR A 158 -6.99 -10.00 -7.47
C THR A 158 -6.84 -10.47 -8.90
N SER A 159 -5.61 -10.46 -9.39
CA SER A 159 -5.22 -11.03 -10.68
C SER A 159 -3.76 -11.45 -10.65
N SER A 160 -3.44 -12.62 -11.19
CA SER A 160 -2.07 -13.06 -11.47
C SER A 160 -1.66 -12.81 -12.93
N ASN A 161 -2.49 -12.16 -13.72
CA ASN A 161 -2.16 -11.77 -15.09
C ASN A 161 -1.46 -10.39 -15.09
N ILE A 162 -0.13 -10.41 -14.94
CA ILE A 162 0.66 -9.17 -14.84
C ILE A 162 1.48 -8.86 -16.10
N ILE A 163 1.39 -9.68 -17.15
CA ILE A 163 2.35 -9.76 -18.26
C ILE A 163 2.54 -8.45 -19.02
N ASN A 164 1.53 -7.60 -19.07
CA ASN A 164 1.58 -6.33 -19.83
C ASN A 164 1.15 -5.11 -19.00
N ALA A 165 1.07 -5.23 -17.69
CA ALA A 165 0.64 -4.10 -16.87
C ALA A 165 1.66 -2.95 -16.90
N PRO A 166 1.22 -1.71 -17.12
CA PRO A 166 2.10 -0.56 -17.08
C PRO A 166 2.77 -0.40 -15.70
N ARG A 167 4.04 0.01 -15.70
CA ARG A 167 4.69 0.38 -14.44
C ARG A 167 3.93 1.51 -13.74
N SER A 168 3.86 1.44 -12.42
CA SER A 168 3.21 2.47 -11.60
C SER A 168 1.76 2.74 -11.98
N ILE A 169 1.04 1.74 -12.51
CA ILE A 169 -0.34 1.91 -12.99
C ILE A 169 -1.24 2.58 -11.94
N PHE A 170 -1.17 2.15 -10.68
CA PHE A 170 -1.97 2.72 -9.61
C PHE A 170 -1.70 4.21 -9.40
N MET A 171 -0.41 4.59 -9.37
CA MET A 171 -0.03 5.98 -9.19
C MET A 171 -0.42 6.84 -10.39
N ASN A 172 -0.34 6.28 -11.60
CA ASN A 172 -0.78 6.97 -12.81
C ASN A 172 -2.29 7.18 -12.83
N LEU A 173 -3.09 6.21 -12.38
CA LEU A 173 -4.55 6.36 -12.31
C LEU A 173 -4.96 7.40 -11.25
N ILE A 174 -4.30 7.41 -10.08
CA ILE A 174 -4.50 8.45 -9.07
C ILE A 174 -4.14 9.82 -9.66
N ALA A 175 -2.94 9.96 -10.23
CA ALA A 175 -2.48 11.20 -10.85
C ALA A 175 -3.41 11.68 -11.96
N LYS A 176 -3.89 10.78 -12.82
CA LYS A 176 -4.88 11.05 -13.86
C LYS A 176 -6.16 11.65 -13.27
N GLN A 177 -6.70 11.05 -12.20
CA GLN A 177 -7.94 11.54 -11.59
C GLN A 177 -7.77 12.93 -10.96
N ILE A 178 -6.63 13.20 -10.32
CA ILE A 178 -6.35 14.50 -9.69
C ILE A 178 -5.64 15.49 -10.63
N LYS A 179 -5.56 15.16 -11.92
CA LYS A 179 -5.05 16.01 -13.01
C LYS A 179 -3.58 16.41 -12.83
N LEU A 180 -2.75 15.51 -12.35
CA LEU A 180 -1.29 15.67 -12.35
C LEU A 180 -0.67 15.23 -13.69
N ALA A 181 0.57 15.65 -13.93
CA ALA A 181 1.34 15.23 -15.10
C ALA A 181 1.57 13.71 -15.11
N LEU A 182 1.53 13.11 -16.31
CA LEU A 182 1.77 11.69 -16.54
C LEU A 182 3.01 11.50 -17.44
N PRO A 183 3.79 10.39 -17.24
CA PRO A 183 3.65 9.42 -16.14
C PRO A 183 4.01 10.05 -14.78
N TYR A 184 3.35 9.61 -13.73
CA TYR A 184 3.66 10.11 -12.39
C TYR A 184 4.91 9.42 -11.83
N GLU A 185 5.97 10.20 -11.65
CA GLU A 185 7.28 9.75 -11.19
C GLU A 185 7.44 10.01 -9.68
N TRP A 186 6.93 9.09 -8.85
CA TRP A 186 6.97 9.22 -7.40
C TRP A 186 8.38 9.41 -6.82
N ARG A 187 9.42 8.82 -7.46
CA ARG A 187 10.82 8.97 -7.04
C ARG A 187 11.36 10.40 -7.19
N ASN A 188 10.78 11.14 -8.12
CA ASN A 188 11.14 12.53 -8.38
C ASN A 188 10.20 13.52 -7.68
N SER A 189 9.11 13.01 -7.12
CA SER A 189 8.12 13.78 -6.38
C SER A 189 8.47 13.81 -4.90
N VAL A 190 8.08 14.87 -4.23
CA VAL A 190 8.23 15.05 -2.78
C VAL A 190 6.84 15.18 -2.18
N THR A 191 6.56 14.39 -1.15
CA THR A 191 5.32 14.54 -0.39
C THR A 191 5.29 15.91 0.26
N LYS A 192 4.17 16.60 0.18
CA LYS A 192 4.01 17.89 0.83
C LYS A 192 4.28 17.78 2.33
N LYS A 193 5.07 18.70 2.85
CA LYS A 193 5.48 18.70 4.26
C LYS A 193 4.28 18.72 5.20
N GLU A 194 3.26 19.50 4.85
CA GLU A 194 2.01 19.56 5.61
C GLU A 194 1.27 18.21 5.70
N TYR A 195 1.37 17.34 4.69
CA TYR A 195 0.77 16.00 4.71
C TYR A 195 1.50 15.08 5.69
N ILE A 196 2.83 15.24 5.78
CA ILE A 196 3.68 14.48 6.70
C ILE A 196 3.40 14.89 8.14
N GLU A 197 3.43 16.19 8.40
CA GLU A 197 3.23 16.75 9.74
C GLU A 197 1.84 16.39 10.29
N GLU A 198 0.82 16.54 9.46
CA GLU A 198 -0.55 16.20 9.82
C GLU A 198 -0.73 14.72 10.18
N ILE A 199 -0.22 13.80 9.36
CA ILE A 199 -0.40 12.37 9.65
C ILE A 199 0.35 11.95 10.92
N ILE A 200 1.52 12.56 11.18
CA ILE A 200 2.29 12.34 12.42
C ILE A 200 1.48 12.82 13.64
N GLU A 201 0.92 14.03 13.58
CA GLU A 201 0.11 14.60 14.66
C GLU A 201 -1.10 13.71 14.95
N ILE A 202 -1.86 13.36 13.91
CA ILE A 202 -3.06 12.52 14.06
C ILE A 202 -2.72 11.15 14.66
N PHE A 203 -1.62 10.50 14.23
CA PHE A 203 -1.20 9.22 14.79
C PHE A 203 -0.68 9.34 16.23
N ASN A 204 0.04 10.42 16.56
CA ASN A 204 0.51 10.69 17.92
C ASN A 204 -0.65 10.88 18.91
N ASP A 205 -1.66 11.64 18.52
CA ASP A 205 -2.85 11.93 19.34
C ASP A 205 -3.71 10.67 19.55
N ASN A 206 -3.59 9.69 18.67
CA ASN A 206 -4.40 8.49 18.66
C ASN A 206 -3.59 7.19 18.83
N ARG A 207 -2.39 7.26 19.41
CA ARG A 207 -1.50 6.08 19.59
C ARG A 207 -2.19 4.87 20.22
N ASN A 208 -3.20 5.07 21.05
CA ASN A 208 -3.93 3.99 21.72
C ASN A 208 -4.98 3.34 20.82
N PHE A 209 -5.32 3.94 19.68
CA PHE A 209 -6.34 3.40 18.79
C PHE A 209 -5.91 2.08 18.15
N LEU A 210 -4.64 1.95 17.77
CA LEU A 210 -4.10 0.75 17.13
C LEU A 210 -3.52 -0.27 18.12
N LYS A 211 -3.31 0.11 19.40
CA LYS A 211 -2.73 -0.80 20.41
C LYS A 211 -3.66 -1.93 20.88
N ASN A 212 -4.95 -1.83 20.56
CA ASN A 212 -5.97 -2.77 21.00
C ASN A 212 -6.42 -3.75 19.89
N ILE A 213 -5.66 -3.81 18.79
CA ILE A 213 -5.87 -4.71 17.66
C ILE A 213 -5.03 -5.96 17.81
#